data_380274825153aa9e4e6b46ee838ff194
#
_entry.id   380274825153aa9e4e6b46ee838ff194
#
_cell.length_a   1.000
_cell.length_b   1.000
_cell.length_c   1.000
_cell.angle_alpha   90.00
_cell.angle_beta   90.00
_cell.angle_gamma   90.00
#
_symmetry.space_group_name_H-M   'P 1'
#
loop_
_entity.id
_entity.type
_entity.pdbx_description
1 polymer ?
#
loop_
_entity_poly.entity_id
_entity_poly.type
_entity_poly.pdbx_seq_one_letter_code
_entity_poly.pdbx_strand_id
1 'polypeptide(L)'
;TTLLPLMESKFTLPKDLAFVPDPKMPVCTEVNAGNSNFSGATAISLCPNSIVGDGTANIMLAGQVAALITDPELTIFNGGVDSSGGGVLAIHAYSASTNAGIFMSGAIQNGTLDVLIPRLTADSATSTFTLNIPGTQGQDKGYAEATCKTGTYTSSATLTLGNRSSGGVVSNET
;
A
#
# COMPACT_ATOMS: atom_id res chain seq x y z
N THR A 1 6.48 20.71 14.51
CA THR A 1 5.32 19.82 14.66
C THR A 1 5.80 18.37 14.46
N THR A 2 5.59 17.53 15.44
CA THR A 2 6.01 16.12 15.38
C THR A 2 4.92 15.34 14.63
N LEU A 3 5.26 14.75 13.49
CA LEU A 3 4.32 13.89 12.75
C LEU A 3 4.01 12.63 13.56
N LEU A 4 2.75 12.24 13.54
CA LEU A 4 2.29 10.97 14.12
C LEU A 4 2.47 9.84 13.10
N PRO A 5 2.77 8.61 13.55
CA PRO A 5 2.88 7.47 12.65
C PRO A 5 1.52 7.15 12.01
N LEU A 6 1.50 7.02 10.69
CA LEU A 6 0.35 6.52 9.97
C LEU A 6 0.27 4.99 10.16
N MET A 7 -0.87 4.50 10.64
CA MET A 7 -1.08 3.08 10.96
C MET A 7 -2.03 2.40 9.98
N GLU A 8 -2.97 3.14 9.43
CA GLU A 8 -3.95 2.61 8.50
C GLU A 8 -4.40 3.71 7.54
N SER A 9 -4.61 3.35 6.29
CA SER A 9 -5.20 4.21 5.26
C SER A 9 -6.36 3.49 4.60
N LYS A 10 -7.56 4.05 4.71
CA LYS A 10 -8.76 3.58 4.03
C LYS A 10 -9.13 4.52 2.91
N PHE A 11 -9.09 4.04 1.68
CA PHE A 11 -9.50 4.79 0.50
C PHE A 11 -10.82 4.24 -0.02
N THR A 12 -11.88 5.03 0.09
CA THR A 12 -13.15 4.72 -0.56
C THR A 12 -13.10 5.20 -1.99
N LEU A 13 -13.24 4.28 -2.92
CA LEU A 13 -13.17 4.53 -4.35
C LEU A 13 -14.50 5.06 -4.89
N PRO A 14 -14.48 5.81 -6.00
CA PRO A 14 -15.70 6.19 -6.70
C PRO A 14 -16.50 4.95 -7.09
N LYS A 15 -17.84 5.06 -7.09
CA LYS A 15 -18.75 3.94 -7.42
C LYS A 15 -18.53 3.32 -8.80
N ASP A 16 -17.98 4.12 -9.72
CA ASP A 16 -17.71 3.71 -11.11
C ASP A 16 -16.28 3.16 -11.30
N LEU A 17 -15.52 3.01 -10.21
CA LEU A 17 -14.18 2.40 -10.18
C LEU A 17 -14.24 1.12 -9.36
N ALA A 18 -13.78 0.02 -9.94
CA ALA A 18 -13.69 -1.27 -9.27
C ALA A 18 -12.29 -1.86 -9.45
N PHE A 19 -11.80 -2.55 -8.42
CA PHE A 19 -10.70 -3.48 -8.59
C PHE A 19 -11.25 -4.80 -9.10
N VAL A 20 -10.72 -5.27 -10.21
CA VAL A 20 -11.13 -6.51 -10.87
C VAL A 20 -9.89 -7.37 -11.09
N PRO A 21 -9.45 -8.13 -10.07
CA PRO A 21 -8.28 -8.99 -10.21
C PRO A 21 -8.47 -9.98 -11.36
N ASP A 22 -7.48 -10.10 -12.25
CA ASP A 22 -7.49 -11.15 -13.26
C ASP A 22 -7.31 -12.50 -12.54
N PRO A 23 -8.28 -13.43 -12.64
CA PRO A 23 -8.17 -14.74 -12.00
C PRO A 23 -7.04 -15.61 -12.56
N LYS A 24 -6.46 -15.22 -13.70
CA LYS A 24 -5.31 -15.89 -14.32
C LYS A 24 -3.98 -15.32 -13.84
N MET A 25 -3.98 -14.17 -13.20
CA MET A 25 -2.76 -13.57 -12.69
C MET A 25 -2.24 -14.37 -11.49
N PRO A 26 -0.97 -14.80 -11.48
CA PRO A 26 -0.39 -15.49 -10.34
C PRO A 26 -0.50 -14.69 -9.05
N VAL A 27 -0.74 -15.39 -7.95
CA VAL A 27 -0.72 -14.80 -6.60
C VAL A 27 0.71 -14.82 -6.08
N CYS A 28 1.17 -13.70 -5.54
CA CYS A 28 2.46 -13.61 -4.88
C CYS A 28 2.33 -14.06 -3.43
N THR A 29 2.66 -15.32 -3.14
CA THR A 29 2.65 -15.89 -1.78
C THR A 29 3.97 -15.67 -1.05
N GLU A 30 5.07 -15.59 -1.76
CA GLU A 30 6.43 -15.47 -1.22
C GLU A 30 6.65 -14.14 -0.50
N VAL A 31 6.11 -13.06 -1.04
CA VAL A 31 6.15 -11.73 -0.42
C VAL A 31 5.19 -11.65 0.75
N ASN A 32 4.09 -12.40 0.72
CA ASN A 32 3.12 -12.48 1.81
C ASN A 32 3.61 -13.30 3.03
N ALA A 33 4.67 -14.09 2.89
CA ALA A 33 5.12 -15.00 3.94
C ALA A 33 5.84 -14.32 5.13
N GLY A 34 5.74 -12.99 5.25
CA GLY A 34 6.22 -12.26 6.42
C GLY A 34 7.72 -11.97 6.43
N ASN A 35 8.45 -12.34 5.38
CA ASN A 35 9.86 -11.99 5.25
C ASN A 35 9.98 -10.74 4.37
N SER A 36 10.04 -9.58 5.01
CA SER A 36 10.04 -8.27 4.35
C SER A 36 11.45 -7.69 4.11
N ASN A 37 12.49 -8.33 4.65
CA ASN A 37 13.85 -7.76 4.69
C ASN A 37 14.68 -8.00 3.42
N PHE A 38 14.06 -8.15 2.26
CA PHE A 38 14.79 -8.24 0.99
C PHE A 38 14.64 -6.95 0.16
N SER A 39 15.57 -6.76 -0.75
CA SER A 39 15.52 -5.61 -1.65
C SER A 39 14.29 -5.66 -2.58
N GLY A 40 13.90 -4.51 -3.13
CA GLY A 40 12.84 -4.45 -4.13
C GLY A 40 13.10 -5.36 -5.33
N ALA A 41 14.36 -5.42 -5.80
CA ALA A 41 14.75 -6.33 -6.88
C ALA A 41 14.54 -7.81 -6.52
N THR A 42 14.81 -8.19 -5.28
CA THR A 42 14.53 -9.55 -4.80
C THR A 42 13.04 -9.83 -4.75
N ALA A 43 12.23 -8.90 -4.23
CA ALA A 43 10.77 -9.04 -4.21
C ALA A 43 10.20 -9.23 -5.62
N ILE A 44 10.66 -8.43 -6.58
CA ILE A 44 10.26 -8.53 -8.00
C ILE A 44 10.67 -9.89 -8.57
N SER A 45 11.87 -10.37 -8.27
CA SER A 45 12.36 -11.65 -8.81
C SER A 45 11.59 -12.87 -8.27
N LEU A 46 11.03 -12.77 -7.07
CA LEU A 46 10.20 -13.82 -6.48
C LEU A 46 8.83 -13.93 -7.14
N CYS A 47 8.23 -12.79 -7.54
CA CYS A 47 6.88 -12.75 -8.08
C CYS A 47 6.76 -11.87 -9.34
N PRO A 48 7.55 -12.10 -10.40
CA PRO A 48 7.64 -11.16 -11.53
C PRO A 48 6.31 -11.02 -12.31
N ASN A 49 5.46 -12.06 -12.29
CA ASN A 49 4.21 -12.09 -13.02
C ASN A 49 2.98 -11.71 -12.17
N SER A 50 3.21 -11.28 -10.93
CA SER A 50 2.15 -10.89 -10.00
C SER A 50 2.12 -9.39 -9.73
N ILE A 51 2.96 -8.61 -10.41
CA ILE A 51 3.07 -7.16 -10.21
C ILE A 51 1.84 -6.47 -10.79
N VAL A 52 1.14 -5.70 -9.97
CA VAL A 52 -0.06 -4.94 -10.34
C VAL A 52 0.13 -3.43 -10.25
N GLY A 53 1.24 -2.97 -9.72
CA GLY A 53 1.52 -1.55 -9.60
C GLY A 53 2.83 -1.25 -8.87
N ASP A 54 3.06 0.03 -8.71
CA ASP A 54 4.22 0.60 -8.04
C ASP A 54 3.82 1.78 -7.15
N GLY A 55 4.78 2.35 -6.46
CA GLY A 55 4.55 3.53 -5.65
C GLY A 55 5.81 4.05 -4.99
N THR A 56 5.63 5.09 -4.19
CA THR A 56 6.69 5.70 -3.40
C THR A 56 6.17 6.10 -2.03
N ALA A 57 7.06 6.23 -1.06
CA ALA A 57 6.74 6.79 0.23
C ALA A 57 7.85 7.71 0.73
N ASN A 58 7.50 8.66 1.59
CA ASN A 58 8.48 9.42 2.36
C ASN A 58 8.25 9.14 3.85
N ILE A 59 9.33 8.88 4.57
CA ILE A 59 9.30 8.55 5.99
C ILE A 59 10.09 9.60 6.76
N MET A 60 9.43 10.24 7.72
CA MET A 60 10.05 11.18 8.63
C MET A 60 10.50 10.45 9.90
N LEU A 61 11.77 10.54 10.21
CA LEU A 61 12.33 10.11 11.49
C LEU A 61 12.40 11.31 12.42
N ALA A 62 11.89 11.18 13.63
CA ALA A 62 11.85 12.26 14.63
C ALA A 62 12.78 11.99 15.82
N GLY A 63 13.86 11.24 15.61
CA GLY A 63 14.87 10.96 16.62
C GLY A 63 15.76 12.15 16.95
N GLN A 64 16.94 11.91 17.54
CA GLN A 64 17.92 12.96 17.87
C GLN A 64 18.41 13.72 16.65
N VAL A 65 18.36 13.08 15.47
CA VAL A 65 18.58 13.71 14.17
C VAL A 65 17.33 13.49 13.35
N ALA A 66 16.55 14.56 13.15
CA ALA A 66 15.39 14.50 12.27
C ALA A 66 15.87 14.27 10.83
N ALA A 67 15.41 13.19 10.22
CA ALA A 67 15.77 12.84 8.86
C ALA A 67 14.50 12.54 8.06
N LEU A 68 14.50 12.97 6.79
CA LEU A 68 13.49 12.61 5.81
C LEU A 68 14.10 11.57 4.86
N ILE A 69 13.54 10.38 4.87
CA ILE A 69 13.90 9.29 3.95
C ILE A 69 12.92 9.38 2.78
N THR A 70 13.43 9.60 1.58
CA THR A 70 12.65 9.87 0.37
C THR A 70 12.81 8.81 -0.72
N ASP A 71 13.58 7.77 -0.45
CA ASP A 71 13.90 6.70 -1.38
C ASP A 71 13.08 5.39 -1.24
N PRO A 72 12.11 5.24 -0.32
CA PRO A 72 11.29 4.04 -0.30
C PRO A 72 10.50 3.88 -1.61
N GLU A 73 10.83 2.82 -2.33
CA GLU A 73 10.12 2.36 -3.52
C GLU A 73 9.15 1.24 -3.13
N LEU A 74 7.93 1.32 -3.66
CA LEU A 74 6.89 0.33 -3.42
C LEU A 74 6.67 -0.52 -4.67
N THR A 75 6.58 -1.82 -4.47
CA THR A 75 6.10 -2.75 -5.50
C THR A 75 4.81 -3.40 -5.00
N ILE A 76 3.77 -3.36 -5.81
CA ILE A 76 2.44 -3.86 -5.47
C ILE A 76 2.21 -5.15 -6.25
N PHE A 77 1.88 -6.21 -5.53
CA PHE A 77 1.62 -7.54 -6.09
C PHE A 77 0.16 -7.95 -5.88
N ASN A 78 -0.33 -8.81 -6.76
CA ASN A 78 -1.55 -9.55 -6.53
C ASN A 78 -1.37 -10.48 -5.33
N GLY A 79 -2.04 -10.19 -4.23
CA GLY A 79 -2.06 -11.01 -3.01
C GLY A 79 -3.16 -12.06 -2.98
N GLY A 80 -3.93 -12.17 -4.07
CA GLY A 80 -5.06 -13.10 -4.17
C GLY A 80 -6.36 -12.56 -3.61
N VAL A 81 -7.11 -13.43 -2.97
CA VAL A 81 -8.40 -13.11 -2.33
C VAL A 81 -8.38 -13.56 -0.87
N ASP A 82 -9.04 -12.82 -0.03
CA ASP A 82 -9.23 -13.19 1.36
C ASP A 82 -10.35 -14.22 1.56
N SER A 83 -10.60 -14.62 2.80
CA SER A 83 -11.64 -15.60 3.14
C SER A 83 -13.07 -15.12 2.85
N SER A 84 -13.28 -13.82 2.66
CA SER A 84 -14.56 -13.22 2.28
C SER A 84 -14.74 -13.07 0.77
N GLY A 85 -13.71 -13.40 -0.02
CA GLY A 85 -13.66 -13.21 -1.46
C GLY A 85 -13.24 -11.79 -1.88
N GLY A 86 -12.82 -10.96 -0.94
CA GLY A 86 -12.24 -9.64 -1.21
C GLY A 86 -10.83 -9.76 -1.80
N GLY A 87 -10.46 -8.83 -2.68
CA GLY A 87 -9.11 -8.78 -3.24
C GLY A 87 -8.08 -8.39 -2.18
N VAL A 88 -6.86 -8.90 -2.33
CA VAL A 88 -5.73 -8.56 -1.46
C VAL A 88 -4.58 -8.01 -2.31
N LEU A 89 -4.02 -6.90 -1.90
CA LEU A 89 -2.76 -6.39 -2.41
C LEU A 89 -1.64 -6.73 -1.42
N ALA A 90 -0.55 -7.27 -1.95
CA ALA A 90 0.69 -7.45 -1.22
C ALA A 90 1.63 -6.30 -1.60
N ILE A 91 1.96 -5.42 -0.66
CA ILE A 91 2.74 -4.21 -0.93
C ILE A 91 4.09 -4.36 -0.24
N HIS A 92 5.15 -4.40 -1.01
CA HIS A 92 6.51 -4.40 -0.51
C HIS A 92 7.11 -3.01 -0.69
N ALA A 93 7.60 -2.42 0.38
CA ALA A 93 8.34 -1.15 0.34
C ALA A 93 9.78 -1.40 0.78
N TYR A 94 10.72 -0.78 0.06
CA TYR A 94 12.16 -0.90 0.33
C TYR A 94 12.86 0.44 0.20
N SER A 95 13.70 0.76 1.18
CA SER A 95 14.59 1.91 1.16
C SER A 95 16.05 1.41 1.04
N ALA A 96 16.71 1.80 -0.02
CA ALA A 96 18.11 1.45 -0.27
C ALA A 96 19.05 2.19 0.70
N SER A 97 18.73 3.42 1.05
CA SER A 97 19.55 4.24 1.95
C SER A 97 19.60 3.69 3.38
N THR A 98 18.53 3.05 3.82
CA THR A 98 18.44 2.44 5.16
C THR A 98 18.63 0.93 5.14
N ASN A 99 18.68 0.33 3.95
CA ASN A 99 18.69 -1.12 3.73
C ASN A 99 17.56 -1.83 4.52
N ALA A 100 16.37 -1.24 4.49
CA ALA A 100 15.21 -1.73 5.20
C ALA A 100 14.03 -1.95 4.25
N GLY A 101 13.40 -3.11 4.39
CA GLY A 101 12.17 -3.44 3.69
C GLY A 101 11.03 -3.67 4.67
N ILE A 102 9.82 -3.38 4.23
CA ILE A 102 8.60 -3.71 4.95
C ILE A 102 7.57 -4.32 4.01
N PHE A 103 6.71 -5.09 4.61
CA PHE A 103 5.54 -5.65 3.95
C PHE A 103 4.27 -5.03 4.52
N MET A 104 3.36 -4.64 3.64
CA MET A 104 2.03 -4.14 3.96
C MET A 104 0.98 -4.96 3.23
N SER A 105 -0.17 -5.15 3.86
CA SER A 105 -1.33 -5.78 3.23
C SER A 105 -2.40 -4.74 2.95
N GLY A 106 -2.95 -4.74 1.75
CA GLY A 106 -4.11 -3.95 1.37
C GLY A 106 -5.30 -4.85 1.11
N ALA A 107 -6.39 -4.70 1.85
CA ALA A 107 -7.64 -5.40 1.62
C ALA A 107 -8.58 -4.56 0.76
N ILE A 108 -9.17 -5.18 -0.26
CA ILE A 108 -10.11 -4.52 -1.17
C ILE A 108 -11.49 -5.12 -0.96
N GLN A 109 -12.36 -4.36 -0.32
CA GLN A 109 -13.72 -4.81 -0.03
C GLN A 109 -14.73 -3.67 -0.24
N ASN A 110 -15.84 -3.97 -0.91
CA ASN A 110 -16.95 -3.02 -1.09
C ASN A 110 -16.53 -1.63 -1.62
N GLY A 111 -15.59 -1.59 -2.57
CA GLY A 111 -15.08 -0.33 -3.12
C GLY A 111 -14.13 0.43 -2.19
N THR A 112 -13.67 -0.19 -1.13
CA THR A 112 -12.69 0.39 -0.21
C THR A 112 -11.38 -0.40 -0.29
N LEU A 113 -10.27 0.31 -0.43
CA LEU A 113 -8.92 -0.21 -0.23
C LEU A 113 -8.46 0.16 1.19
N ASP A 114 -8.25 -0.83 2.02
CA ASP A 114 -7.78 -0.71 3.40
C ASP A 114 -6.34 -1.19 3.50
N VAL A 115 -5.40 -0.27 3.74
CA VAL A 115 -3.96 -0.57 3.84
C VAL A 115 -3.52 -0.44 5.28
N LEU A 116 -3.06 -1.53 5.85
CA LEU A 116 -2.42 -1.56 7.17
C LEU A 116 -0.94 -1.26 7.02
N ILE A 117 -0.46 -0.25 7.73
CA ILE A 117 0.92 0.22 7.67
C ILE A 117 1.63 -0.18 8.96
N PRO A 118 2.54 -1.16 8.90
CA PRO A 118 3.26 -1.58 10.11
C PRO A 118 4.16 -0.46 10.60
N ARG A 119 4.25 -0.32 11.90
CA ARG A 119 5.14 0.64 12.53
C ARG A 119 6.59 0.20 12.34
N LEU A 120 7.38 0.99 11.65
CA LEU A 120 8.79 0.71 11.39
C LEU A 120 9.63 0.87 12.65
N THR A 121 9.54 2.03 13.28
CA THR A 121 10.23 2.36 14.55
C THR A 121 9.35 3.30 15.37
N ALA A 122 9.66 3.45 16.65
CA ALA A 122 8.89 4.32 17.56
C ALA A 122 8.85 5.79 17.12
N ASP A 123 9.84 6.23 16.37
CA ASP A 123 10.05 7.62 15.94
C ASP A 123 9.79 7.84 14.45
N SER A 124 9.38 6.81 13.69
CA SER A 124 9.04 6.94 12.28
C SER A 124 7.59 7.37 12.07
N ALA A 125 7.37 8.17 11.03
CA ALA A 125 6.06 8.53 10.53
C ALA A 125 6.08 8.62 9.02
N THR A 126 5.11 7.99 8.34
CA THR A 126 4.93 8.18 6.91
C THR A 126 4.38 9.58 6.66
N SER A 127 5.06 10.38 5.86
CA SER A 127 4.66 11.74 5.51
C SER A 127 3.94 11.81 4.17
N THR A 128 4.32 10.97 3.23
CA THR A 128 3.64 10.80 1.94
C THR A 128 3.62 9.32 1.56
N PHE A 129 2.60 8.96 0.82
CA PHE A 129 2.39 7.60 0.36
C PHE A 129 1.65 7.66 -0.97
N THR A 130 2.22 7.09 -2.01
CA THR A 130 1.63 7.06 -3.35
C THR A 130 1.57 5.63 -3.83
N LEU A 131 0.40 5.21 -4.30
CA LEU A 131 0.21 3.96 -5.03
C LEU A 131 -0.26 4.28 -6.45
N ASN A 132 0.38 3.67 -7.42
CA ASN A 132 0.01 3.70 -8.82
C ASN A 132 -0.40 2.29 -9.25
N ILE A 133 -1.69 2.08 -9.46
CA ILE A 133 -2.24 0.81 -9.93
C ILE A 133 -2.85 1.08 -11.29
N PRO A 134 -2.13 0.80 -12.39
CA PRO A 134 -2.62 1.08 -13.72
C PRO A 134 -3.85 0.25 -14.05
N GLY A 135 -4.84 0.91 -14.64
CA GLY A 135 -5.96 0.25 -15.28
C GLY A 135 -5.55 -0.33 -16.63
N THR A 136 -6.38 -1.18 -17.22
CA THR A 136 -6.17 -1.64 -18.58
C THR A 136 -6.38 -0.52 -19.57
N GLN A 137 -5.36 -0.23 -20.36
CA GLN A 137 -5.54 0.43 -21.64
C GLN A 137 -5.30 -0.60 -22.76
N GLY A 138 -6.38 -1.16 -23.28
CA GLY A 138 -6.36 -1.87 -24.57
C GLY A 138 -5.67 -3.23 -24.65
N GLN A 139 -5.24 -3.79 -23.55
CA GLN A 139 -4.69 -5.15 -23.45
C GLN A 139 -5.19 -5.83 -22.17
N ASP A 140 -5.34 -7.12 -22.23
CA ASP A 140 -5.86 -8.01 -21.22
C ASP A 140 -5.82 -7.50 -19.76
N LYS A 141 -6.99 -7.08 -19.29
CA LYS A 141 -7.42 -6.87 -17.91
C LYS A 141 -6.41 -6.28 -16.91
N GLY A 142 -6.49 -4.96 -16.73
CA GLY A 142 -5.87 -4.30 -15.58
C GLY A 142 -6.52 -4.69 -14.26
N TYR A 143 -5.85 -4.33 -13.18
CA TYR A 143 -6.33 -4.58 -11.83
C TYR A 143 -7.45 -3.61 -11.42
N ALA A 144 -7.64 -2.52 -12.18
CA ALA A 144 -8.67 -1.52 -11.95
C ALA A 144 -9.45 -1.21 -13.22
N GLU A 145 -10.78 -1.15 -13.13
CA GLU A 145 -11.69 -0.79 -14.20
C GLU A 145 -12.53 0.42 -13.83
N ALA A 146 -12.65 1.38 -14.75
CA ALA A 146 -13.51 2.55 -14.60
C ALA A 146 -14.63 2.53 -15.66
N THR A 147 -15.89 2.69 -15.25
CA THR A 147 -17.04 2.67 -16.15
C THR A 147 -17.56 4.05 -16.55
N CYS A 148 -17.08 5.12 -15.96
CA CYS A 148 -17.32 6.53 -16.31
C CYS A 148 -18.81 6.90 -16.55
N LYS A 149 -19.72 6.37 -15.76
CA LYS A 149 -21.17 6.60 -15.96
C LYS A 149 -21.64 7.98 -15.53
N THR A 150 -21.00 8.59 -14.55
CA THR A 150 -21.49 9.82 -13.89
C THR A 150 -20.72 11.08 -14.27
N GLY A 151 -19.58 10.97 -14.95
CA GLY A 151 -18.74 12.11 -15.34
C GLY A 151 -18.01 12.81 -14.19
N THR A 152 -18.31 12.47 -12.94
CA THR A 152 -17.64 12.96 -11.73
C THR A 152 -17.27 11.80 -10.82
N TYR A 153 -16.04 11.83 -10.31
CA TYR A 153 -15.54 10.85 -9.37
C TYR A 153 -15.32 11.51 -8.02
N THR A 154 -15.92 10.94 -6.99
CA THR A 154 -15.65 11.33 -5.61
C THR A 154 -15.01 10.15 -4.88
N SER A 155 -13.87 10.38 -4.31
CA SER A 155 -13.19 9.46 -3.42
C SER A 155 -13.00 10.13 -2.06
N SER A 156 -12.88 9.32 -1.02
CA SER A 156 -12.53 9.78 0.32
C SER A 156 -11.42 8.92 0.90
N ALA A 157 -10.66 9.49 1.83
CA ALA A 157 -9.64 8.75 2.55
C ALA A 157 -9.84 8.98 4.05
N THR A 158 -9.71 7.92 4.83
CA THR A 158 -9.63 7.98 6.30
C THR A 158 -8.26 7.50 6.71
N LEU A 159 -7.53 8.34 7.45
CA LEU A 159 -6.19 8.07 7.93
C LEU A 159 -6.21 7.84 9.43
N THR A 160 -5.74 6.69 9.89
CA THR A 160 -5.61 6.38 11.32
C THR A 160 -4.19 6.65 11.77
N LEU A 161 -4.05 7.60 12.68
CA LEU A 161 -2.76 8.02 13.24
C LEU A 161 -2.54 7.41 14.61
N GLY A 162 -1.34 6.92 14.85
CA GLY A 162 -0.95 6.27 16.09
C GLY A 162 -0.14 7.15 17.04
N ASN A 163 -0.08 6.74 18.30
CA ASN A 163 0.79 7.35 19.29
C ASN A 163 2.22 6.80 19.14
N ARG A 164 3.22 7.69 19.13
CA ARG A 164 4.63 7.31 19.01
C ARG A 164 5.12 6.42 20.16
N SER A 165 4.67 6.66 21.37
CA SER A 165 5.13 5.93 22.57
C SER A 165 4.39 4.63 22.81
N SER A 166 3.07 4.61 22.65
CA SER A 166 2.24 3.44 22.98
C SER A 166 1.83 2.60 21.77
N GLY A 167 1.93 3.16 20.55
CA GLY A 167 1.41 2.52 19.34
C GLY A 167 -0.12 2.49 19.25
N GLY A 168 -0.84 3.06 20.22
CA GLY A 168 -2.30 3.18 20.18
C GLY A 168 -2.77 4.26 19.20
N VAL A 169 -4.03 4.20 18.80
CA VAL A 169 -4.67 5.22 17.94
C VAL A 169 -4.80 6.54 18.70
N VAL A 170 -4.46 7.65 18.04
CA VAL A 170 -4.57 9.01 18.60
C VAL A 170 -5.66 9.79 17.89
N SER A 171 -5.75 9.69 16.57
CA SER A 171 -6.76 10.42 15.79
C SER A 171 -7.10 9.69 14.50
N ASN A 172 -8.29 9.97 13.99
CA ASN A 172 -8.72 9.62 12.64
C ASN A 172 -8.95 10.93 11.87
N GLU A 173 -8.34 11.06 10.72
CA GLU A 173 -8.51 12.18 9.79
C GLU A 173 -9.23 11.67 8.53
N THR A 174 -10.18 12.48 8.02
CA THR A 174 -10.98 12.13 6.82
C THR A 174 -10.90 13.21 5.78
#